data_5a0e2cd744d0bc098a2e5813db4b906f
#
_entry.id   5a0e2cd744d0bc098a2e5813db4b906f
#
_cell.length_a   1.000
_cell.length_b   1.000
_cell.length_c   1.000
_cell.angle_alpha   90.00
_cell.angle_beta   90.00
_cell.angle_gamma   90.00
#
_symmetry.space_group_name_H-M   'P 1'
#
loop_
_entity.id
_entity.type
_entity.pdbx_description
1 polymer ?
#
loop_
_entity_poly.entity_id
_entity_poly.type
_entity_poly.pdbx_seq_one_letter_code
_entity_poly.pdbx_strand_id
1 'polypeptide(L)'
;MAVAELGKLRWSRVTAVSPFYETEPVGGVAQDNFYNAVARLATELPPLELLAELKRVELQVFDRKPSVHWGPRSMDLDILLYGDLVLTSEELTIPHPHLAERRFVLQPLADIAPSLVHPLLGKSVTELLQALTTTEKVERI
;
A
#
# COMPACT_ATOMS: atom_id res chain seq x y z
N MET A 1 14.04 3.88 6.67
CA MET A 1 12.63 3.67 6.70
C MET A 1 11.96 3.99 5.37
N ALA A 2 10.94 3.22 5.00
CA ALA A 2 10.34 3.36 3.67
C ALA A 2 9.77 4.75 3.39
N VAL A 3 9.09 5.36 4.37
CA VAL A 3 8.50 6.67 4.17
C VAL A 3 9.58 7.72 3.86
N ALA A 4 10.70 7.65 4.57
CA ALA A 4 11.80 8.58 4.32
C ALA A 4 12.37 8.38 2.92
N GLU A 5 12.49 7.13 2.46
CA GLU A 5 12.98 6.85 1.12
C GLU A 5 12.01 7.28 0.05
N LEU A 6 10.71 7.14 0.29
CA LEU A 6 9.70 7.64 -0.65
C LEU A 6 9.82 9.14 -0.83
N GLY A 7 10.15 9.87 0.24
CA GLY A 7 10.33 11.30 0.16
C GLY A 7 11.52 11.73 -0.69
N LYS A 8 12.40 10.80 -1.04
CA LYS A 8 13.58 11.07 -1.86
C LYS A 8 13.39 10.71 -3.33
N LEU A 9 12.22 10.19 -3.71
CA LEU A 9 11.97 9.88 -5.11
C LEU A 9 11.98 11.16 -5.94
N ARG A 10 12.68 11.09 -7.08
CA ARG A 10 12.75 12.24 -7.97
C ARG A 10 11.36 12.58 -8.52
N TRP A 11 11.10 13.85 -8.67
CA TRP A 11 9.83 14.37 -9.20
C TRP A 11 8.62 13.87 -8.44
N SER A 12 8.81 13.60 -7.16
CA SER A 12 7.75 13.07 -6.32
C SER A 12 7.87 13.60 -4.91
N ARG A 13 6.74 13.67 -4.22
CA ARG A 13 6.73 14.03 -2.81
C ARG A 13 5.58 13.31 -2.13
N VAL A 14 5.80 12.99 -0.87
CA VAL A 14 4.75 12.39 -0.04
C VAL A 14 3.87 13.52 0.48
N THR A 15 2.57 13.42 0.22
CA THR A 15 1.60 14.46 0.63
C THR A 15 0.78 14.04 1.84
N ALA A 16 0.69 12.76 2.12
CA ALA A 16 -0.01 12.26 3.29
C ALA A 16 0.46 10.85 3.60
N VAL A 17 0.43 10.48 4.88
CA VAL A 17 0.74 9.12 5.33
C VAL A 17 -0.31 8.76 6.35
N SER A 18 -0.91 7.58 6.21
CA SER A 18 -1.89 7.10 7.17
C SER A 18 -1.20 6.66 8.47
N PRO A 19 -1.98 6.52 9.55
CA PRO A 19 -1.48 5.79 10.71
C PRO A 19 -1.08 4.37 10.29
N PHE A 20 -0.21 3.75 11.07
CA PHE A 20 0.14 2.36 10.85
C PHE A 20 -0.89 1.46 11.53
N TYR A 21 -1.18 0.34 10.89
CA TYR A 21 -2.12 -0.64 11.39
C TYR A 21 -1.43 -1.98 11.52
N GLU A 22 -1.83 -2.71 12.53
CA GLU A 22 -1.32 -4.06 12.79
C GLU A 22 -2.37 -5.07 12.36
N THR A 23 -1.94 -6.09 11.62
CA THR A 23 -2.82 -7.14 11.10
C THR A 23 -2.25 -8.49 11.48
N GLU A 24 -3.09 -9.39 11.99
CA GLU A 24 -2.66 -10.72 12.33
C GLU A 24 -2.42 -11.56 11.09
N PRO A 25 -1.40 -12.46 11.12
CA PRO A 25 -1.19 -13.38 10.02
C PRO A 25 -2.39 -14.30 9.83
N VAL A 26 -2.66 -14.65 8.58
CA VAL A 26 -3.76 -15.56 8.24
C VAL A 26 -3.29 -16.99 8.38
N GLY A 27 -4.20 -17.87 8.78
CA GLY A 27 -3.92 -19.30 8.77
C GLY A 27 -3.20 -19.85 9.99
N GLY A 28 -3.09 -19.06 11.05
CA GLY A 28 -2.47 -19.53 12.28
C GLY A 28 -0.98 -19.78 12.18
N VAL A 29 -0.33 -19.15 11.22
CA VAL A 29 1.11 -19.28 11.07
C VAL A 29 1.81 -18.58 12.23
N ALA A 30 2.80 -19.22 12.81
CA ALA A 30 3.56 -18.66 13.91
C ALA A 30 4.59 -17.66 13.38
N GLN A 31 4.16 -16.44 13.19
CA GLN A 31 5.03 -15.35 12.76
C GLN A 31 4.50 -14.04 13.32
N ASP A 32 5.33 -13.00 13.22
CA ASP A 32 4.92 -11.69 13.69
C ASP A 32 3.76 -11.14 12.87
N ASN A 33 3.00 -10.26 13.49
CA ASN A 33 1.92 -9.56 12.81
C ASN A 33 2.48 -8.66 11.72
N PHE A 34 1.64 -8.37 10.74
CA PHE A 34 2.01 -7.45 9.66
C PHE A 34 1.65 -6.02 10.06
N TYR A 35 2.43 -5.08 9.53
CA TYR A 35 2.19 -3.66 9.74
C TYR A 35 2.00 -3.02 8.39
N ASN A 36 0.92 -2.26 8.24
CA ASN A 36 0.53 -1.66 6.97
C ASN A 36 0.19 -0.20 7.15
N ALA A 37 0.50 0.58 6.13
CA ALA A 37 0.12 1.98 6.04
C ALA A 37 -0.04 2.33 4.58
N VAL A 38 -0.71 3.43 4.31
CA VAL A 38 -0.88 3.94 2.95
C VAL A 38 -0.32 5.35 2.90
N ALA A 39 0.40 5.65 1.84
CA ALA A 39 0.93 6.98 1.60
C ALA A 39 0.32 7.54 0.33
N ARG A 40 0.06 8.83 0.32
CA ARG A 40 -0.32 9.54 -0.89
C ARG A 40 0.89 10.25 -1.44
N LEU A 41 1.09 10.10 -2.72
CA LEU A 41 2.27 10.63 -3.40
C LEU A 41 1.83 11.55 -4.53
N ALA A 42 2.43 12.73 -4.59
CA ALA A 42 2.31 13.58 -5.75
C ALA A 42 3.55 13.30 -6.61
N THR A 43 3.35 12.83 -7.83
CA THR A 43 4.46 12.42 -8.66
C THR A 43 4.22 12.79 -10.12
N GLU A 44 5.33 13.07 -10.84
CA GLU A 44 5.30 13.25 -12.27
C GLU A 44 5.78 12.00 -13.00
N LEU A 45 6.14 10.95 -12.26
CA LEU A 45 6.59 9.71 -12.87
C LEU A 45 5.41 8.93 -13.48
N PRO A 46 5.54 8.45 -14.71
CA PRO A 46 4.54 7.52 -15.26
C PRO A 46 4.45 6.25 -14.41
N PRO A 47 3.33 5.51 -14.47
CA PRO A 47 3.11 4.37 -13.58
C PRO A 47 4.22 3.33 -13.57
N LEU A 48 4.70 2.92 -14.72
CA LEU A 48 5.74 1.89 -14.77
C LEU A 48 7.08 2.39 -14.26
N GLU A 49 7.38 3.68 -14.50
CA GLU A 49 8.59 4.27 -13.94
C GLU A 49 8.50 4.40 -12.43
N LEU A 50 7.31 4.78 -11.93
CA LEU A 50 7.09 4.82 -10.50
C LEU A 50 7.27 3.44 -9.89
N LEU A 51 6.72 2.42 -10.53
CA LEU A 51 6.87 1.04 -10.06
C LEU A 51 8.35 0.67 -9.95
N ALA A 52 9.14 1.00 -10.98
CA ALA A 52 10.57 0.71 -10.96
C ALA A 52 11.28 1.40 -9.79
N GLU A 53 10.92 2.66 -9.51
CA GLU A 53 11.50 3.38 -8.39
C GLU A 53 11.08 2.78 -7.05
N LEU A 54 9.84 2.32 -6.92
CA LEU A 54 9.39 1.67 -5.71
C LEU A 54 10.12 0.35 -5.47
N LYS A 55 10.36 -0.41 -6.53
CA LYS A 55 11.13 -1.65 -6.42
C LYS A 55 12.55 -1.36 -5.95
N ARG A 56 13.14 -0.29 -6.47
CA ARG A 56 14.47 0.12 -6.03
C ARG A 56 14.48 0.47 -4.53
N VAL A 57 13.46 1.16 -4.06
CA VAL A 57 13.35 1.50 -2.64
C VAL A 57 13.22 0.24 -1.79
N GLU A 58 12.41 -0.72 -2.23
CA GLU A 58 12.29 -1.99 -1.51
C GLU A 58 13.64 -2.67 -1.32
N LEU A 59 14.41 -2.73 -2.39
CA LEU A 59 15.72 -3.35 -2.34
C LEU A 59 16.69 -2.60 -1.40
N GLN A 60 16.68 -1.27 -1.46
CA GLN A 60 17.55 -0.48 -0.61
C GLN A 60 17.24 -0.66 0.87
N VAL A 61 15.97 -0.65 1.22
CA VAL A 61 15.57 -0.81 2.61
C VAL A 61 15.90 -2.21 3.11
N PHE A 62 15.66 -3.21 2.27
CA PHE A 62 15.96 -4.58 2.60
C PHE A 62 17.46 -4.78 2.84
N ASP A 63 18.28 -4.23 1.96
CA ASP A 63 19.73 -4.38 2.05
C ASP A 63 20.32 -3.72 3.28
N ARG A 64 19.66 -2.72 3.84
CA ARG A 64 20.14 -2.03 5.03
C ARG A 64 19.96 -2.84 6.30
N LYS A 65 19.30 -3.96 6.23
CA LYS A 65 19.03 -4.81 7.39
C LYS A 65 19.65 -6.18 7.19
N PRO A 66 20.95 -6.25 7.18
CA PRO A 66 21.63 -7.51 6.86
C PRO A 66 21.37 -8.62 7.87
N SER A 67 20.99 -8.28 9.07
CA SER A 67 20.76 -9.29 10.10
C SER A 67 19.35 -9.89 10.06
N VAL A 68 18.47 -9.33 9.28
CA VAL A 68 17.10 -9.81 9.21
C VAL A 68 17.01 -10.84 8.11
N HIS A 69 17.01 -12.07 8.47
CA HIS A 69 17.14 -13.10 7.48
C HIS A 69 16.23 -14.29 7.71
N TRP A 70 15.61 -14.40 8.85
CA TRP A 70 14.75 -15.52 9.16
C TRP A 70 13.32 -15.10 9.42
N GLY A 71 13.03 -13.85 9.39
CA GLY A 71 11.68 -13.36 9.50
C GLY A 71 11.07 -13.14 8.13
N PRO A 72 9.77 -13.09 8.00
CA PRO A 72 9.09 -12.78 6.74
C PRO A 72 9.15 -11.28 6.47
N ARG A 73 10.32 -10.78 6.42
CA ARG A 73 10.54 -9.36 6.48
C ARG A 73 10.67 -8.67 5.17
N SER A 74 10.09 -9.11 4.13
CA SER A 74 10.10 -8.29 2.95
C SER A 74 9.15 -7.11 3.14
N MET A 75 9.59 -5.94 2.76
CA MET A 75 8.72 -4.79 2.69
C MET A 75 8.18 -4.72 1.27
N ASP A 76 6.87 -4.59 1.16
CA ASP A 76 6.22 -4.49 -0.13
C ASP A 76 5.66 -3.10 -0.31
N LEU A 77 5.99 -2.48 -1.43
CA LEU A 77 5.45 -1.19 -1.83
C LEU A 77 4.59 -1.41 -3.05
N ASP A 78 3.29 -1.30 -2.87
CA ASP A 78 2.33 -1.54 -3.95
C ASP A 78 1.65 -0.25 -4.36
N ILE A 79 1.44 -0.09 -5.67
CA ILE A 79 0.62 1.00 -6.18
C ILE A 79 -0.82 0.57 -6.11
N LEU A 80 -1.60 1.27 -5.29
CA LEU A 80 -3.03 0.95 -5.15
C LEU A 80 -3.86 1.65 -6.20
N LEU A 81 -3.61 2.93 -6.37
CA LEU A 81 -4.34 3.79 -7.28
C LEU A 81 -3.36 4.80 -7.87
N TYR A 82 -3.66 5.25 -9.07
CA TYR A 82 -2.87 6.28 -9.74
C TYR A 82 -3.87 7.22 -10.42
N GLY A 83 -4.33 8.22 -9.66
CA GLY A 83 -5.43 9.05 -10.12
C GLY A 83 -6.64 8.19 -10.45
N ASP A 84 -7.22 8.38 -11.60
CA ASP A 84 -8.33 7.57 -12.08
C ASP A 84 -7.90 6.61 -13.21
N LEU A 85 -6.59 6.38 -13.33
CA LEU A 85 -6.05 5.51 -14.36
C LEU A 85 -6.47 4.07 -14.16
N VAL A 86 -6.79 3.41 -15.26
CA VAL A 86 -7.01 1.96 -15.29
C VAL A 86 -5.94 1.38 -16.22
N LEU A 87 -5.14 0.49 -15.68
CA LEU A 87 -4.02 -0.11 -16.41
C LEU A 87 -3.95 -1.59 -16.10
N THR A 88 -3.86 -2.41 -17.15
CA THR A 88 -3.67 -3.84 -16.99
C THR A 88 -2.45 -4.25 -17.80
N SER A 89 -1.41 -4.70 -17.14
CA SER A 89 -0.21 -5.20 -17.80
C SER A 89 0.39 -6.31 -16.94
N GLU A 90 1.39 -6.99 -17.49
CA GLU A 90 2.06 -8.06 -16.75
C GLU A 90 2.76 -7.52 -15.51
N GLU A 91 3.33 -6.33 -15.60
CA GLU A 91 4.10 -5.78 -14.51
C GLU A 91 3.25 -5.06 -13.48
N LEU A 92 2.09 -4.52 -13.89
CA LEU A 92 1.34 -3.62 -13.03
C LEU A 92 -0.13 -3.57 -13.43
N THR A 93 -0.99 -3.72 -12.43
CA THR A 93 -2.43 -3.56 -12.61
C THR A 93 -2.91 -2.46 -11.68
N ILE A 94 -3.56 -1.44 -12.23
CA ILE A 94 -4.13 -0.31 -11.50
C ILE A 94 -5.62 -0.22 -11.85
N PRO A 95 -6.50 -0.13 -10.90
CA PRO A 95 -6.31 -0.21 -9.44
C PRO A 95 -5.80 -1.59 -9.02
N HIS A 96 -5.16 -1.63 -7.85
CA HIS A 96 -4.68 -2.90 -7.32
C HIS A 96 -5.84 -3.89 -7.27
N PRO A 97 -5.66 -5.12 -7.79
CA PRO A 97 -6.79 -6.04 -7.99
C PRO A 97 -7.49 -6.48 -6.70
N HIS A 98 -6.81 -6.44 -5.57
CA HIS A 98 -7.39 -6.87 -4.29
C HIS A 98 -7.71 -5.73 -3.34
N LEU A 99 -7.62 -4.50 -3.82
CA LEU A 99 -7.81 -3.32 -2.98
C LEU A 99 -9.15 -3.34 -2.26
N ALA A 100 -10.22 -3.66 -2.96
CA ALA A 100 -11.57 -3.59 -2.42
C ALA A 100 -11.91 -4.75 -1.47
N GLU A 101 -11.03 -5.73 -1.36
CA GLU A 101 -11.26 -6.93 -0.56
C GLU A 101 -10.49 -6.95 0.74
N ARG A 102 -9.58 -5.99 0.94
CA ARG A 102 -8.64 -6.03 2.06
C ARG A 102 -8.84 -4.85 3.00
N ARG A 103 -9.32 -5.15 4.20
CA ARG A 103 -9.52 -4.11 5.21
C ARG A 103 -8.22 -3.43 5.59
N PHE A 104 -7.10 -4.19 5.61
CA PHE A 104 -5.80 -3.61 5.96
C PHE A 104 -5.26 -2.67 4.89
N VAL A 105 -5.93 -2.59 3.75
CA VAL A 105 -5.66 -1.59 2.71
C VAL A 105 -6.68 -0.47 2.79
N LEU A 106 -7.96 -0.81 2.86
CA LEU A 106 -9.02 0.19 2.82
C LEU A 106 -9.06 1.06 4.08
N GLN A 107 -8.78 0.49 5.25
CA GLN A 107 -8.83 1.27 6.48
C GLN A 107 -7.80 2.40 6.48
N PRO A 108 -6.50 2.14 6.24
CA PRO A 108 -5.54 3.24 6.18
C PRO A 108 -5.78 4.15 4.99
N LEU A 109 -6.27 3.63 3.87
CA LEU A 109 -6.59 4.45 2.71
C LEU A 109 -7.72 5.42 3.04
N ALA A 110 -8.73 4.97 3.78
CA ALA A 110 -9.84 5.83 4.18
C ALA A 110 -9.39 6.94 5.14
N ASP A 111 -8.32 6.72 5.89
CA ASP A 111 -7.81 7.74 6.81
C ASP A 111 -7.26 8.95 6.07
N ILE A 112 -6.75 8.77 4.86
CA ILE A 112 -6.13 9.87 4.12
C ILE A 112 -6.90 10.24 2.85
N ALA A 113 -7.79 9.38 2.36
CA ALA A 113 -8.52 9.64 1.13
C ALA A 113 -9.89 8.97 1.12
N PRO A 114 -10.76 9.32 2.09
CA PRO A 114 -12.06 8.63 2.20
C PRO A 114 -12.99 8.87 1.01
N SER A 115 -12.85 10.00 0.34
CA SER A 115 -13.75 10.37 -0.76
C SER A 115 -13.22 9.94 -2.13
N LEU A 116 -12.04 9.35 -2.17
CA LEU A 116 -11.44 8.92 -3.43
C LEU A 116 -12.31 7.82 -4.04
N VAL A 117 -12.59 7.93 -5.34
CA VAL A 117 -13.47 6.99 -6.03
C VAL A 117 -12.65 5.98 -6.81
N HIS A 118 -12.99 4.71 -6.64
CA HIS A 118 -12.37 3.62 -7.38
C HIS A 118 -12.78 3.71 -8.83
N PRO A 119 -11.85 3.82 -9.78
CA PRO A 119 -12.20 4.11 -11.17
C PRO A 119 -12.96 3.00 -11.90
N LEU A 120 -12.90 1.76 -11.42
CA LEU A 120 -13.64 0.67 -12.01
C LEU A 120 -14.97 0.43 -11.30
N LEU A 121 -14.99 0.53 -9.97
CA LEU A 121 -16.18 0.21 -9.19
C LEU A 121 -17.12 1.39 -9.01
N GLY A 122 -16.63 2.60 -9.22
CA GLY A 122 -17.47 3.80 -9.09
C GLY A 122 -17.88 4.10 -7.66
N LYS A 123 -17.20 3.52 -6.68
CA LYS A 123 -17.53 3.70 -5.28
C LYS A 123 -16.37 4.37 -4.55
N SER A 124 -16.69 5.17 -3.54
CA SER A 124 -15.66 5.80 -2.74
C SER A 124 -14.99 4.79 -1.82
N VAL A 125 -13.80 5.14 -1.34
CA VAL A 125 -13.08 4.30 -0.39
C VAL A 125 -13.94 4.03 0.84
N THR A 126 -14.65 5.05 1.33
CA THR A 126 -15.55 4.88 2.46
C THR A 126 -16.63 3.85 2.18
N GLU A 127 -17.24 3.92 1.00
CA GLU A 127 -18.27 2.96 0.60
C GLU A 127 -17.73 1.55 0.51
N LEU A 128 -16.52 1.40 -0.05
CA LEU A 128 -15.89 0.09 -0.16
C LEU A 128 -15.59 -0.49 1.21
N LEU A 129 -15.10 0.33 2.13
CA LEU A 129 -14.80 -0.11 3.49
C LEU A 129 -16.06 -0.55 4.22
N GLN A 130 -17.15 0.21 4.08
CA GLN A 130 -18.41 -0.13 4.72
C GLN A 130 -19.02 -1.41 4.16
N ALA A 131 -18.74 -1.73 2.92
CA ALA A 131 -19.27 -2.92 2.28
C ALA A 131 -18.53 -4.20 2.64
N LEU A 132 -17.36 -4.10 3.27
CA LEU A 132 -16.60 -5.29 3.63
C LEU A 132 -17.30 -6.09 4.71
N THR A 133 -17.32 -7.40 4.51
CA THR A 133 -17.92 -8.32 5.48
C THR A 133 -16.87 -9.22 6.13
N THR A 134 -15.60 -8.97 5.86
CA THR A 134 -14.51 -9.76 6.43
C THR A 134 -14.44 -9.59 7.94
N THR A 135 -14.00 -10.66 8.62
CA THR A 135 -13.82 -10.65 10.06
C THR A 135 -12.38 -10.33 10.46
N GLU A 136 -11.51 -10.06 9.52
CA GLU A 136 -10.12 -9.79 9.87
C GLU A 136 -10.01 -8.54 10.76
N LYS A 137 -9.09 -8.60 11.70
CA LYS A 137 -8.85 -7.50 12.61
C LYS A 137 -7.72 -6.62 12.08
N VAL A 138 -7.97 -5.33 12.10
CA VAL A 138 -6.99 -4.34 11.71
C VAL A 138 -6.99 -3.29 12.80
N GLU A 139 -5.91 -3.22 13.57
CA GLU A 139 -5.84 -2.34 14.73
C GLU A 139 -4.85 -1.21 14.47
N ARG A 140 -5.30 0.00 14.77
CA ARG A 140 -4.46 1.17 14.66
C ARG A 140 -3.45 1.18 15.80
N ILE A 141 -2.20 1.43 15.46
CA ILE A 141 -1.11 1.52 16.43
C ILE A 141 -1.05 2.91 17.06
#